data_84d061965b64af05f1aa91c957d7385e
#
_entry.id   84d061965b64af05f1aa91c957d7385e
#
_cell.length_a   1.000
_cell.length_b   1.000
_cell.length_c   1.000
_cell.angle_alpha   90.00
_cell.angle_beta   90.00
_cell.angle_gamma   90.00
#
_symmetry.space_group_name_H-M   'P 1'
#
loop_
_entity.id
_entity.type
_entity.pdbx_description
1 polymer ?
#
loop_
_entity_poly.entity_id
_entity_poly.type
_entity_poly.pdbx_seq_one_letter_code
_entity_poly.pdbx_strand_id
1 'polypeptide(L)'
;MIYIPSNPKRSLRLIFDKKDKEDYLPHEKEYFSGFQKYFSENRIDLPEDWNESETRKCIQASNFDYKKTLEKMKACINYEVPIKNFNDIKEILSSGLIYMHGLDCNYRPIICIIVSRFVKIMDLYPIENFIFAIYFFVNYLMKHIFIPGQVENWVMIADLSNVSFWKPPTKILKIFNFLQNKYLCRLCSLYIYGMNYILSVCWKIVKKLIDERTAQKFNFISGQDDITNLVLSKMHPSQLEKKFGGEAEDVGEELDFPFILPSNDYQIDNRNEDQIALFQDCLLFALE
;
A
#
# COMPACT_ATOMS: atom_id res chain seq x y z
N MET A 1 -3.69 17.48 3.86
CA MET A 1 -3.44 18.52 2.83
C MET A 1 -3.36 17.82 1.49
N ILE A 2 -4.27 18.12 0.55
CA ILE A 2 -4.24 17.51 -0.78
C ILE A 2 -3.12 18.21 -1.55
N TYR A 3 -2.09 17.46 -1.93
CA TYR A 3 -1.05 18.00 -2.80
C TYR A 3 -1.59 18.11 -4.23
N ILE A 4 -1.78 19.33 -4.72
CA ILE A 4 -2.17 19.60 -6.10
C ILE A 4 -0.89 20.05 -6.82
N PRO A 5 -0.25 19.21 -7.62
CA PRO A 5 0.93 19.61 -8.36
C PRO A 5 0.60 20.55 -9.51
N SER A 6 1.57 21.35 -9.92
CA SER A 6 1.47 22.28 -11.04
C SER A 6 1.21 21.59 -12.40
N ASN A 7 1.51 20.30 -12.51
CA ASN A 7 1.24 19.49 -13.70
C ASN A 7 0.26 18.35 -13.38
N PRO A 8 -1.01 18.43 -13.79
CA PRO A 8 -2.02 17.41 -13.52
C PRO A 8 -1.66 16.01 -14.06
N LYS A 9 -0.93 15.93 -15.17
CA LYS A 9 -0.52 14.65 -15.77
C LYS A 9 0.53 13.90 -14.96
N ARG A 10 1.27 14.61 -14.10
CA ARG A 10 2.30 14.07 -13.21
C ARG A 10 1.89 14.10 -11.73
N SER A 11 0.60 14.26 -11.47
CA SER A 11 0.05 14.41 -10.13
C SER A 11 0.33 13.19 -9.27
N LEU A 12 0.91 13.41 -8.09
CA LEU A 12 0.95 12.44 -6.98
C LEU A 12 -0.38 12.36 -6.24
N ARG A 13 -1.35 13.20 -6.63
CA ARG A 13 -2.66 13.20 -6.03
C ARG A 13 -3.29 11.83 -6.19
N LEU A 14 -3.74 11.30 -5.07
CA LEU A 14 -4.53 10.09 -5.02
C LEU A 14 -5.99 10.46 -5.17
N ILE A 15 -6.68 9.83 -6.12
CA ILE A 15 -8.12 10.07 -6.39
C ILE A 15 -8.97 9.90 -5.11
N PHE A 16 -8.47 9.13 -4.13
CA PHE A 16 -9.19 8.72 -2.93
C PHE A 16 -8.83 9.50 -1.66
N ASP A 17 -8.01 10.52 -1.75
CA ASP A 17 -7.71 11.41 -0.62
C ASP A 17 -8.82 12.41 -0.33
N LYS A 18 -10.08 12.04 -0.54
CA LYS A 18 -11.16 13.00 -0.55
C LYS A 18 -12.11 12.84 0.59
N LYS A 19 -12.41 13.98 1.24
CA LYS A 19 -13.58 14.13 2.12
C LYS A 19 -14.88 14.31 1.34
N ASP A 20 -14.83 14.86 0.10
CA ASP A 20 -16.01 15.21 -0.69
C ASP A 20 -15.89 14.83 -2.16
N LYS A 21 -16.96 14.33 -2.77
CA LYS A 21 -17.05 13.98 -4.20
C LYS A 21 -16.82 15.17 -5.13
N GLU A 22 -16.97 16.39 -4.63
CA GLU A 22 -16.82 17.63 -5.41
C GLU A 22 -15.38 18.01 -5.74
N ASP A 23 -14.41 17.38 -5.06
CA ASP A 23 -13.00 17.70 -5.25
C ASP A 23 -12.31 17.08 -6.45
N TYR A 24 -13.00 16.45 -7.39
CA TYR A 24 -12.38 16.03 -8.64
C TYR A 24 -12.01 17.24 -9.47
N LEU A 25 -10.77 17.25 -9.94
CA LEU A 25 -10.33 18.31 -10.85
C LEU A 25 -11.17 18.23 -12.13
N PRO A 26 -11.44 19.39 -12.79
CA PRO A 26 -12.27 19.41 -14.00
C PRO A 26 -11.84 18.39 -15.05
N HIS A 27 -10.53 18.27 -15.30
CA HIS A 27 -9.99 17.33 -16.27
C HIS A 27 -10.21 15.84 -15.85
N GLU A 28 -10.25 15.54 -14.54
CA GLU A 28 -10.55 14.17 -14.07
C GLU A 28 -12.02 13.79 -14.33
N LYS A 29 -12.93 14.75 -14.16
CA LYS A 29 -14.36 14.55 -14.51
C LYS A 29 -14.52 14.33 -16.02
N GLU A 30 -13.86 15.15 -16.82
CA GLU A 30 -13.88 15.04 -18.28
C GLU A 30 -13.32 13.69 -18.75
N TYR A 31 -12.15 13.30 -18.28
CA TYR A 31 -11.54 12.02 -18.64
C TYR A 31 -12.37 10.82 -18.19
N PHE A 32 -12.97 10.89 -17.02
CA PHE A 32 -13.85 9.82 -16.55
C PHE A 32 -15.08 9.68 -17.42
N SER A 33 -15.76 10.77 -17.75
CA SER A 33 -16.94 10.77 -18.63
C SER A 33 -16.59 10.29 -20.04
N GLY A 34 -15.45 10.76 -20.58
CA GLY A 34 -14.95 10.31 -21.88
C GLY A 34 -14.59 8.82 -21.89
N PHE A 35 -13.99 8.33 -20.79
CA PHE A 35 -13.70 6.91 -20.65
C PHE A 35 -14.97 6.06 -20.58
N GLN A 36 -16.02 6.51 -19.89
CA GLN A 36 -17.28 5.78 -19.83
C GLN A 36 -17.87 5.58 -21.25
N LYS A 37 -17.80 6.62 -22.10
CA LYS A 37 -18.21 6.51 -23.51
C LYS A 37 -17.35 5.50 -24.27
N TYR A 38 -16.02 5.61 -24.17
CA TYR A 38 -15.08 4.67 -24.80
C TYR A 38 -15.32 3.23 -24.31
N PHE A 39 -15.57 3.04 -23.00
CA PHE A 39 -15.85 1.74 -22.42
C PHE A 39 -17.16 1.13 -22.94
N SER A 40 -18.20 1.95 -23.21
CA SER A 40 -19.46 1.45 -23.76
C SER A 40 -19.30 0.80 -25.14
N GLU A 41 -18.29 1.25 -25.90
CA GLU A 41 -17.94 0.71 -27.23
C GLU A 41 -16.98 -0.49 -27.14
N ASN A 42 -16.20 -0.59 -26.06
CA ASN A 42 -15.12 -1.56 -25.87
C ASN A 42 -15.31 -2.40 -24.60
N ARG A 43 -16.52 -2.88 -24.36
CA ARG A 43 -16.88 -3.56 -23.11
C ARG A 43 -16.01 -4.77 -22.81
N ILE A 44 -15.72 -4.93 -21.51
CA ILE A 44 -15.19 -6.15 -20.91
C ILE A 44 -16.10 -6.55 -19.76
N ASP A 45 -16.13 -7.82 -19.43
CA ASP A 45 -16.83 -8.29 -18.24
C ASP A 45 -16.10 -7.81 -16.99
N LEU A 46 -16.85 -7.16 -16.10
CA LEU A 46 -16.34 -6.68 -14.83
C LEU A 46 -16.77 -7.62 -13.71
N PRO A 47 -15.89 -7.91 -12.73
CA PRO A 47 -16.28 -8.60 -11.51
C PRO A 47 -17.41 -7.87 -10.77
N GLU A 48 -18.24 -8.59 -10.01
CA GLU A 48 -19.38 -8.03 -9.26
C GLU A 48 -18.96 -6.96 -8.25
N ASP A 49 -17.77 -7.10 -7.68
CA ASP A 49 -17.17 -6.17 -6.71
C ASP A 49 -16.43 -5.00 -7.38
N TRP A 50 -16.37 -4.94 -8.71
CA TRP A 50 -15.74 -3.85 -9.44
C TRP A 50 -16.56 -2.58 -9.36
N ASN A 51 -16.03 -1.56 -8.74
CA ASN A 51 -16.69 -0.27 -8.57
C ASN A 51 -16.04 0.86 -9.37
N GLU A 52 -16.66 2.04 -9.34
CA GLU A 52 -16.16 3.24 -10.02
C GLU A 52 -14.75 3.63 -9.54
N SER A 53 -14.45 3.42 -8.26
CA SER A 53 -13.14 3.70 -7.67
C SER A 53 -12.03 2.88 -8.35
N GLU A 54 -12.26 1.60 -8.64
CA GLU A 54 -11.29 0.76 -9.36
C GLU A 54 -11.06 1.28 -10.79
N THR A 55 -12.13 1.68 -11.48
CA THR A 55 -12.01 2.28 -12.81
C THR A 55 -11.18 3.56 -12.78
N ARG A 56 -11.41 4.43 -11.80
CA ARG A 56 -10.67 5.70 -11.64
C ARG A 56 -9.18 5.44 -11.35
N LYS A 57 -8.85 4.43 -10.56
CA LYS A 57 -7.45 4.01 -10.33
C LYS A 57 -6.77 3.58 -11.64
N CYS A 58 -7.46 2.81 -12.46
CA CYS A 58 -6.94 2.40 -13.77
C CYS A 58 -6.72 3.60 -14.71
N ILE A 59 -7.66 4.55 -14.76
CA ILE A 59 -7.52 5.80 -15.53
C ILE A 59 -6.29 6.57 -15.06
N GLN A 60 -6.14 6.75 -13.76
CA GLN A 60 -5.00 7.47 -13.19
C GLN A 60 -3.67 6.75 -13.45
N ALA A 61 -3.63 5.42 -13.28
CA ALA A 61 -2.45 4.61 -13.54
C ALA A 61 -2.02 4.59 -15.01
N SER A 62 -2.95 4.91 -15.91
CA SER A 62 -2.73 4.98 -17.37
C SER A 62 -2.42 6.39 -17.88
N ASN A 63 -2.23 7.36 -16.98
CA ASN A 63 -2.08 8.77 -17.34
C ASN A 63 -3.21 9.27 -18.26
N PHE A 64 -4.44 8.84 -17.98
CA PHE A 64 -5.66 9.24 -18.69
C PHE A 64 -5.73 8.80 -20.16
N ASP A 65 -5.00 7.78 -20.55
CA ASP A 65 -5.08 7.14 -21.87
C ASP A 65 -6.14 6.03 -21.80
N TYR A 66 -7.21 6.14 -22.60
CA TYR A 66 -8.35 5.20 -22.54
C TYR A 66 -7.99 3.78 -22.93
N LYS A 67 -7.18 3.61 -23.98
CA LYS A 67 -6.74 2.29 -24.40
C LYS A 67 -5.90 1.60 -23.34
N LYS A 68 -4.92 2.31 -22.81
CA LYS A 68 -4.10 1.80 -21.70
C LYS A 68 -4.90 1.57 -20.44
N THR A 69 -5.95 2.38 -20.17
CA THR A 69 -6.86 2.15 -19.05
C THR A 69 -7.55 0.80 -19.18
N LEU A 70 -8.10 0.50 -20.36
CA LEU A 70 -8.76 -0.77 -20.62
C LEU A 70 -7.79 -1.96 -20.52
N GLU A 71 -6.57 -1.80 -21.03
CA GLU A 71 -5.51 -2.80 -20.90
C GLU A 71 -5.15 -3.07 -19.44
N LYS A 72 -5.04 -2.02 -18.61
CA LYS A 72 -4.79 -2.15 -17.16
C LYS A 72 -5.96 -2.78 -16.42
N MET A 73 -7.20 -2.42 -16.76
CA MET A 73 -8.39 -3.08 -16.20
C MET A 73 -8.35 -4.58 -16.48
N LYS A 74 -8.14 -4.98 -17.74
CA LYS A 74 -8.00 -6.39 -18.13
C LYS A 74 -6.88 -7.09 -17.37
N ALA A 75 -5.72 -6.47 -17.26
CA ALA A 75 -4.58 -7.03 -16.54
C ALA A 75 -4.87 -7.20 -15.04
N CYS A 76 -5.53 -6.25 -14.42
CA CYS A 76 -5.90 -6.31 -13.01
C CYS A 76 -6.96 -7.40 -12.73
N ILE A 77 -8.00 -7.49 -13.59
CA ILE A 77 -9.08 -8.48 -13.49
C ILE A 77 -8.53 -9.89 -13.69
N ASN A 78 -7.75 -10.09 -14.74
CA ASN A 78 -7.23 -11.40 -15.14
C ASN A 78 -5.94 -11.80 -14.39
N TYR A 79 -5.50 -11.01 -13.42
CA TYR A 79 -4.32 -11.37 -12.65
C TYR A 79 -4.62 -12.56 -11.73
N GLU A 80 -4.11 -13.71 -12.11
CA GLU A 80 -4.24 -14.93 -11.33
C GLU A 80 -3.31 -14.89 -10.12
N VAL A 81 -3.90 -15.02 -8.93
CA VAL A 81 -3.15 -15.16 -7.69
C VAL A 81 -3.06 -16.66 -7.36
N PRO A 82 -1.86 -17.19 -7.14
CA PRO A 82 -1.70 -18.60 -6.76
C PRO A 82 -2.35 -18.84 -5.39
N ILE A 83 -3.55 -19.42 -5.40
CA ILE A 83 -4.28 -19.72 -4.16
C ILE A 83 -3.58 -20.85 -3.42
N LYS A 84 -3.32 -20.66 -2.13
CA LYS A 84 -2.70 -21.59 -1.21
C LYS A 84 -3.61 -21.85 0.00
N ASN A 85 -3.37 -22.94 0.70
CA ASN A 85 -4.02 -23.15 1.99
C ASN A 85 -3.50 -22.12 3.00
N PHE A 86 -4.37 -21.66 3.91
CA PHE A 86 -3.98 -20.70 4.95
C PHE A 86 -2.82 -21.22 5.80
N ASN A 87 -2.79 -22.51 6.12
CA ASN A 87 -1.70 -23.13 6.89
C ASN A 87 -0.34 -22.99 6.19
N ASP A 88 -0.30 -22.94 4.85
CA ASP A 88 0.93 -22.78 4.08
C ASP A 88 1.51 -21.35 4.17
N ILE A 89 0.70 -20.38 4.56
CA ILE A 89 1.10 -18.97 4.68
C ILE A 89 1.12 -18.46 6.12
N LYS A 90 0.55 -19.21 7.07
CA LYS A 90 0.46 -18.82 8.47
C LYS A 90 1.84 -18.45 9.06
N GLU A 91 2.84 -19.28 8.85
CA GLU A 91 4.20 -19.05 9.34
C GLU A 91 4.84 -17.82 8.68
N ILE A 92 4.56 -17.58 7.38
CA ILE A 92 5.01 -16.38 6.67
C ILE A 92 4.39 -15.13 7.31
N LEU A 93 3.09 -15.15 7.57
CA LEU A 93 2.38 -14.04 8.20
C LEU A 93 2.85 -13.81 9.65
N SER A 94 3.00 -14.88 10.44
CA SER A 94 3.44 -14.82 11.85
C SER A 94 4.91 -14.42 12.01
N SER A 95 5.74 -14.52 10.96
CA SER A 95 7.15 -14.08 10.99
C SER A 95 7.31 -12.57 11.19
N GLY A 96 6.23 -11.79 11.09
CA GLY A 96 6.28 -10.34 11.18
C GLY A 96 7.05 -9.66 10.05
N LEU A 97 7.22 -10.34 8.91
CA LEU A 97 7.84 -9.71 7.73
C LEU A 97 6.98 -8.59 7.15
N ILE A 98 5.68 -8.69 7.29
CA ILE A 98 4.70 -7.68 6.89
C ILE A 98 3.60 -7.60 7.94
N TYR A 99 3.27 -6.41 8.39
CA TYR A 99 2.19 -6.17 9.34
C TYR A 99 1.66 -4.74 9.21
N MET A 100 0.47 -4.49 9.72
CA MET A 100 -0.08 -3.16 9.89
C MET A 100 0.26 -2.63 11.28
N HIS A 101 0.73 -1.37 11.36
CA HIS A 101 0.96 -0.67 12.62
C HIS A 101 0.40 0.75 12.54
N GLY A 102 -0.75 0.97 13.14
CA GLY A 102 -1.34 2.31 13.24
C GLY A 102 -1.88 2.88 11.93
N LEU A 103 -2.23 4.15 12.00
CA LEU A 103 -2.79 4.94 10.90
C LEU A 103 -2.02 6.27 10.75
N ASP A 104 -1.95 6.78 9.51
CA ASP A 104 -1.43 8.13 9.28
C ASP A 104 -2.49 9.21 9.62
N CYS A 105 -2.11 10.50 9.52
CA CYS A 105 -3.01 11.62 9.80
C CYS A 105 -4.22 11.74 8.85
N ASN A 106 -4.27 10.91 7.80
CA ASN A 106 -5.40 10.80 6.88
C ASN A 106 -6.10 9.44 6.96
N TYR A 107 -5.95 8.73 8.09
CA TYR A 107 -6.54 7.41 8.36
C TYR A 107 -6.08 6.29 7.42
N ARG A 108 -4.94 6.45 6.74
CA ARG A 108 -4.37 5.39 5.91
C ARG A 108 -3.63 4.39 6.77
N PRO A 109 -3.83 3.08 6.58
CA PRO A 109 -3.06 2.09 7.32
C PRO A 109 -1.56 2.22 7.00
N ILE A 110 -0.75 2.14 8.04
CA ILE A 110 0.70 2.08 7.96
C ILE A 110 1.09 0.61 7.88
N ILE A 111 1.60 0.19 6.72
CA ILE A 111 2.08 -1.17 6.49
C ILE A 111 3.59 -1.18 6.69
N CYS A 112 4.07 -1.97 7.63
CA CYS A 112 5.48 -2.18 7.88
C CYS A 112 5.97 -3.45 7.18
N ILE A 113 7.12 -3.36 6.49
CA ILE A 113 7.81 -4.47 5.85
C ILE A 113 9.21 -4.56 6.43
N ILE A 114 9.52 -5.67 7.10
CA ILE A 114 10.83 -5.92 7.71
C ILE A 114 11.62 -6.86 6.79
N VAL A 115 12.47 -6.27 5.95
CA VAL A 115 13.16 -7.01 4.88
C VAL A 115 14.15 -8.04 5.43
N SER A 116 14.75 -7.80 6.61
CA SER A 116 15.61 -8.78 7.26
C SER A 116 14.86 -10.07 7.63
N ARG A 117 13.59 -9.97 8.06
CA ARG A 117 12.73 -11.13 8.34
C ARG A 117 12.35 -11.87 7.05
N PHE A 118 12.06 -11.15 5.97
CA PHE A 118 11.85 -11.78 4.67
C PHE A 118 13.09 -12.58 4.23
N VAL A 119 14.28 -12.01 4.36
CA VAL A 119 15.54 -12.67 3.96
C VAL A 119 15.78 -13.95 4.78
N LYS A 120 15.44 -13.97 6.08
CA LYS A 120 15.58 -15.15 6.94
C LYS A 120 14.77 -16.37 6.43
N ILE A 121 13.57 -16.13 5.87
CA ILE A 121 12.62 -17.20 5.50
C ILE A 121 12.44 -17.37 3.99
N MET A 122 13.04 -16.50 3.18
CA MET A 122 12.78 -16.48 1.74
C MET A 122 13.17 -17.77 0.99
N ASP A 123 14.13 -18.52 1.53
CA ASP A 123 14.58 -19.78 0.93
C ASP A 123 13.78 -21.00 1.48
N LEU A 124 12.98 -20.82 2.54
CA LEU A 124 12.17 -21.89 3.14
C LEU A 124 10.87 -22.14 2.36
N TYR A 125 10.36 -21.12 1.65
CA TYR A 125 9.07 -21.19 0.99
C TYR A 125 9.18 -20.79 -0.49
N PRO A 126 8.34 -21.38 -1.36
CA PRO A 126 8.14 -20.91 -2.74
C PRO A 126 7.67 -19.46 -2.77
N ILE A 127 8.02 -18.73 -3.85
CA ILE A 127 7.60 -17.33 -4.00
C ILE A 127 6.07 -17.16 -4.06
N GLU A 128 5.37 -18.17 -4.54
CA GLU A 128 3.93 -18.22 -4.65
C GLU A 128 3.25 -18.14 -3.28
N ASN A 129 3.86 -18.71 -2.23
CA ASN A 129 3.37 -18.61 -0.85
C ASN A 129 3.50 -17.18 -0.32
N PHE A 130 4.61 -16.49 -0.61
CA PHE A 130 4.78 -15.07 -0.26
C PHE A 130 3.78 -14.18 -0.99
N ILE A 131 3.57 -14.40 -2.29
CA ILE A 131 2.57 -13.66 -3.07
C ILE A 131 1.18 -13.87 -2.49
N PHE A 132 0.82 -15.12 -2.14
CA PHE A 132 -0.48 -15.40 -1.54
C PHE A 132 -0.61 -14.84 -0.12
N ALA A 133 0.43 -14.89 0.71
CA ALA A 133 0.43 -14.27 2.03
C ALA A 133 0.19 -12.75 1.95
N ILE A 134 0.90 -12.07 1.04
CA ILE A 134 0.72 -10.63 0.81
C ILE A 134 -0.68 -10.34 0.24
N TYR A 135 -1.17 -11.16 -0.69
CA TYR A 135 -2.52 -11.06 -1.23
C TYR A 135 -3.57 -11.17 -0.12
N PHE A 136 -3.46 -12.18 0.73
CA PHE A 136 -4.34 -12.38 1.87
C PHE A 136 -4.33 -11.16 2.80
N PHE A 137 -3.13 -10.73 3.22
CA PHE A 137 -2.94 -9.58 4.10
C PHE A 137 -3.54 -8.29 3.52
N VAL A 138 -3.23 -7.97 2.26
CA VAL A 138 -3.70 -6.74 1.62
C VAL A 138 -5.22 -6.75 1.43
N ASN A 139 -5.81 -7.89 1.02
CA ASN A 139 -7.27 -7.98 0.90
C ASN A 139 -7.97 -7.88 2.25
N TYR A 140 -7.37 -8.42 3.31
CA TYR A 140 -7.89 -8.21 4.65
C TYR A 140 -7.93 -6.72 5.01
N LEU A 141 -6.84 -5.97 4.77
CA LEU A 141 -6.83 -4.52 4.99
C LEU A 141 -7.88 -3.80 4.15
N MET A 142 -8.01 -4.16 2.88
CA MET A 142 -9.00 -3.55 1.99
C MET A 142 -10.43 -3.79 2.46
N LYS A 143 -10.70 -4.96 3.01
CA LYS A 143 -12.04 -5.35 3.47
C LYS A 143 -12.39 -4.74 4.83
N HIS A 144 -11.44 -4.67 5.77
CA HIS A 144 -11.72 -4.39 7.17
C HIS A 144 -11.19 -3.04 7.67
N ILE A 145 -10.18 -2.47 7.00
CA ILE A 145 -9.53 -1.23 7.46
C ILE A 145 -9.83 -0.06 6.54
N PHE A 146 -10.00 -0.29 5.24
CA PHE A 146 -10.32 0.79 4.32
C PHE A 146 -11.70 1.37 4.58
N ILE A 147 -11.84 2.67 4.30
CA ILE A 147 -13.11 3.39 4.33
C ILE A 147 -13.53 3.61 2.88
N PRO A 148 -14.49 2.81 2.36
CA PRO A 148 -14.87 2.86 0.95
C PRO A 148 -15.23 4.27 0.49
N GLY A 149 -14.66 4.69 -0.63
CA GLY A 149 -14.88 6.03 -1.21
C GLY A 149 -14.18 7.18 -0.47
N GLN A 150 -13.49 6.93 0.64
CA GLN A 150 -12.77 7.92 1.44
C GLN A 150 -11.29 7.60 1.58
N VAL A 151 -10.96 6.44 2.16
CA VAL A 151 -9.58 5.98 2.38
C VAL A 151 -9.40 4.61 1.76
N GLU A 152 -8.74 4.56 0.61
CA GLU A 152 -8.52 3.34 -0.17
C GLU A 152 -7.06 3.14 -0.59
N ASN A 153 -6.15 3.72 0.16
CA ASN A 153 -4.71 3.61 -0.06
C ASN A 153 -3.99 3.47 1.29
N TRP A 154 -2.74 3.10 1.22
CA TRP A 154 -1.89 2.86 2.38
C TRP A 154 -0.57 3.61 2.30
N VAL A 155 0.05 3.77 3.45
CA VAL A 155 1.43 4.17 3.60
C VAL A 155 2.25 2.93 3.90
N MET A 156 3.48 2.85 3.37
CA MET A 156 4.39 1.74 3.65
C MET A 156 5.67 2.26 4.30
N ILE A 157 6.17 1.48 5.24
CA ILE A 157 7.51 1.62 5.82
C ILE A 157 8.27 0.35 5.49
N ALA A 158 9.43 0.46 4.83
CA ALA A 158 10.31 -0.65 4.54
C ALA A 158 11.59 -0.51 5.36
N ASP A 159 11.79 -1.44 6.29
CA ASP A 159 13.01 -1.52 7.08
C ASP A 159 14.02 -2.44 6.38
N LEU A 160 15.08 -1.83 5.86
CA LEU A 160 16.23 -2.50 5.26
C LEU A 160 17.43 -2.58 6.21
N SER A 161 17.25 -2.22 7.47
CA SER A 161 18.31 -2.35 8.48
C SER A 161 18.71 -3.82 8.61
N ASN A 162 20.00 -4.06 8.83
CA ASN A 162 20.56 -5.41 9.01
C ASN A 162 20.37 -6.35 7.81
N VAL A 163 20.12 -5.80 6.61
CA VAL A 163 20.02 -6.59 5.39
C VAL A 163 21.35 -6.58 4.64
N SER A 164 21.90 -7.77 4.41
CA SER A 164 23.02 -7.97 3.50
C SER A 164 22.56 -8.86 2.34
N PHE A 165 22.48 -8.31 1.15
CA PHE A 165 22.14 -9.08 -0.05
C PHE A 165 23.40 -9.62 -0.72
N TRP A 166 23.55 -10.93 -0.69
CA TRP A 166 24.53 -11.66 -1.50
C TRP A 166 23.92 -12.25 -2.77
N LYS A 167 22.57 -12.28 -2.86
CA LYS A 167 21.85 -12.85 -3.99
C LYS A 167 21.02 -11.77 -4.70
N PRO A 168 20.79 -11.89 -6.02
CA PRO A 168 19.88 -10.99 -6.73
C PRO A 168 18.49 -10.98 -6.09
N PRO A 169 17.83 -9.83 -5.97
CA PRO A 169 16.54 -9.70 -5.29
C PRO A 169 15.36 -10.19 -6.17
N THR A 170 15.51 -11.31 -6.87
CA THR A 170 14.55 -11.82 -7.85
C THR A 170 13.16 -12.08 -7.25
N LYS A 171 13.11 -12.61 -6.02
CA LYS A 171 11.84 -12.83 -5.31
C LYS A 171 11.17 -11.51 -4.97
N ILE A 172 11.94 -10.52 -4.52
CA ILE A 172 11.43 -9.16 -4.23
C ILE A 172 10.88 -8.52 -5.50
N LEU A 173 11.56 -8.65 -6.64
CA LEU A 173 11.08 -8.13 -7.92
C LEU A 173 9.76 -8.79 -8.37
N LYS A 174 9.57 -10.08 -8.11
CA LYS A 174 8.29 -10.77 -8.39
C LYS A 174 7.16 -10.23 -7.51
N ILE A 175 7.42 -10.00 -6.21
CA ILE A 175 6.47 -9.37 -5.28
C ILE A 175 6.13 -7.95 -5.74
N PHE A 176 7.12 -7.15 -6.13
CA PHE A 176 6.89 -5.82 -6.67
C PHE A 176 6.01 -5.84 -7.91
N ASN A 177 6.31 -6.73 -8.86
CA ASN A 177 5.51 -6.89 -10.08
C ASN A 177 4.07 -7.29 -9.76
N PHE A 178 3.86 -8.20 -8.79
CA PHE A 178 2.54 -8.55 -8.29
C PHE A 178 1.79 -7.33 -7.77
N LEU A 179 2.39 -6.58 -6.84
CA LEU A 179 1.76 -5.41 -6.23
C LEU A 179 1.40 -4.33 -7.26
N GLN A 180 2.30 -4.05 -8.21
CA GLN A 180 2.07 -3.04 -9.25
C GLN A 180 0.95 -3.41 -10.23
N ASN A 181 0.76 -4.69 -10.53
CA ASN A 181 -0.26 -5.13 -11.48
C ASN A 181 -1.61 -5.38 -10.82
N LYS A 182 -1.61 -5.84 -9.56
CA LYS A 182 -2.86 -6.16 -8.85
C LYS A 182 -3.45 -4.97 -8.10
N TYR A 183 -2.61 -4.12 -7.50
CA TYR A 183 -3.05 -3.05 -6.60
C TYR A 183 -2.67 -1.66 -7.11
N LEU A 184 -3.32 -1.25 -8.21
CA LEU A 184 -3.07 0.05 -8.85
C LEU A 184 -3.42 1.21 -7.93
N CYS A 185 -2.53 2.21 -7.88
CA CYS A 185 -2.73 3.48 -7.14
C CYS A 185 -3.06 3.33 -5.64
N ARG A 186 -2.78 2.16 -5.03
CA ARG A 186 -3.01 1.93 -3.60
C ARG A 186 -1.89 2.47 -2.71
N LEU A 187 -0.66 2.56 -3.22
CA LEU A 187 0.46 3.13 -2.48
C LEU A 187 0.35 4.66 -2.43
N CYS A 188 0.28 5.23 -1.23
CA CYS A 188 0.37 6.67 -0.99
C CYS A 188 1.83 7.13 -0.94
N SER A 189 2.58 6.59 -0.01
CA SER A 189 4.01 6.88 0.20
C SER A 189 4.71 5.63 0.70
N LEU A 190 5.99 5.50 0.38
CA LEU A 190 6.88 4.47 0.91
C LEU A 190 8.07 5.16 1.57
N TYR A 191 8.29 4.87 2.84
CA TYR A 191 9.43 5.34 3.63
C TYR A 191 10.41 4.19 3.80
N ILE A 192 11.67 4.42 3.40
CA ILE A 192 12.71 3.38 3.37
C ILE A 192 13.78 3.74 4.39
N TYR A 193 13.91 2.89 5.40
CA TYR A 193 14.91 2.98 6.46
C TYR A 193 16.07 2.02 6.20
N GLY A 194 17.25 2.36 6.71
CA GLY A 194 18.41 1.47 6.67
C GLY A 194 19.02 1.28 5.28
N MET A 195 18.86 2.25 4.37
CA MET A 195 19.48 2.21 3.04
C MET A 195 21.01 2.26 3.17
N ASN A 196 21.70 1.24 2.69
CA ASN A 196 23.16 1.20 2.58
C ASN A 196 23.65 1.25 1.12
N TYR A 197 24.95 1.29 0.93
CA TYR A 197 25.54 1.40 -0.41
C TYR A 197 25.12 0.25 -1.35
N ILE A 198 25.10 -0.99 -0.85
CA ILE A 198 24.74 -2.18 -1.66
C ILE A 198 23.28 -2.07 -2.10
N LEU A 199 22.39 -1.72 -1.16
CA LEU A 199 20.96 -1.54 -1.44
C LEU A 199 20.70 -0.38 -2.39
N SER A 200 21.52 0.66 -2.37
CA SER A 200 21.41 1.78 -3.32
C SER A 200 21.71 1.35 -4.77
N VAL A 201 22.59 0.36 -4.97
CA VAL A 201 22.82 -0.24 -6.28
C VAL A 201 21.61 -1.08 -6.72
N CYS A 202 21.04 -1.87 -5.81
CA CYS A 202 19.79 -2.61 -6.09
C CYS A 202 18.64 -1.67 -6.44
N TRP A 203 18.54 -0.53 -5.75
CA TRP A 203 17.53 0.49 -6.06
C TRP A 203 17.61 1.00 -7.51
N LYS A 204 18.82 1.19 -8.05
CA LYS A 204 18.98 1.63 -9.47
C LYS A 204 18.38 0.63 -10.45
N ILE A 205 18.34 -0.65 -10.11
CA ILE A 205 17.69 -1.70 -10.91
C ILE A 205 16.16 -1.63 -10.73
N VAL A 206 15.69 -1.60 -9.48
CA VAL A 206 14.26 -1.54 -9.13
C VAL A 206 13.60 -0.31 -9.75
N LYS A 207 14.25 0.86 -9.66
CA LYS A 207 13.74 2.12 -10.21
C LYS A 207 13.42 2.06 -11.71
N LYS A 208 14.11 1.20 -12.48
CA LYS A 208 13.83 1.02 -13.91
C LYS A 208 12.58 0.20 -14.20
N LEU A 209 12.09 -0.54 -13.21
CA LEU A 209 10.94 -1.45 -13.33
C LEU A 209 9.64 -0.82 -12.82
N ILE A 210 9.73 0.33 -12.17
CA ILE A 210 8.57 1.07 -11.64
C ILE A 210 8.30 2.31 -12.48
N ASP A 211 7.03 2.68 -12.60
CA ASP A 211 6.65 3.91 -13.28
C ASP A 211 7.10 5.15 -12.50
N GLU A 212 7.25 6.30 -13.22
CA GLU A 212 7.73 7.55 -12.63
C GLU A 212 6.87 8.03 -11.45
N ARG A 213 5.54 7.86 -11.53
CA ARG A 213 4.61 8.25 -10.47
C ARG A 213 4.84 7.43 -9.20
N THR A 214 5.04 6.13 -9.34
CA THR A 214 5.35 5.24 -8.22
C THR A 214 6.73 5.56 -7.65
N ALA A 215 7.74 5.82 -8.49
CA ALA A 215 9.08 6.19 -8.04
C ALA A 215 9.12 7.47 -7.18
N GLN A 216 8.24 8.43 -7.47
CA GLN A 216 8.14 9.69 -6.71
C GLN A 216 7.54 9.52 -5.29
N LYS A 217 6.97 8.37 -4.98
CA LYS A 217 6.41 8.05 -3.64
C LYS A 217 7.45 7.49 -2.68
N PHE A 218 8.66 7.21 -3.15
CA PHE A 218 9.75 6.65 -2.37
C PHE A 218 10.51 7.75 -1.63
N ASN A 219 10.53 7.66 -0.31
CA ASN A 219 11.22 8.58 0.58
C ASN A 219 12.30 7.79 1.33
N PHE A 220 13.56 8.17 1.14
CA PHE A 220 14.68 7.53 1.82
C PHE A 220 14.97 8.26 3.12
N ILE A 221 14.96 7.54 4.22
CA ILE A 221 15.16 8.10 5.55
C ILE A 221 16.61 7.86 5.96
N SER A 222 17.38 8.93 6.09
CA SER A 222 18.81 8.89 6.37
C SER A 222 19.19 9.49 7.73
N GLY A 223 18.29 10.22 8.38
CA GLY A 223 18.57 10.85 9.66
C GLY A 223 17.34 11.45 10.34
N GLN A 224 17.56 12.09 11.48
CA GLN A 224 16.50 12.66 12.33
C GLN A 224 15.68 13.75 11.63
N ASP A 225 16.33 14.55 10.76
CA ASP A 225 15.65 15.59 10.00
C ASP A 225 14.62 14.99 9.03
N ASP A 226 14.95 13.87 8.37
CA ASP A 226 14.01 13.16 7.50
C ASP A 226 12.85 12.58 8.31
N ILE A 227 13.13 11.99 9.48
CA ILE A 227 12.09 11.49 10.39
C ILE A 227 11.14 12.63 10.75
N THR A 228 11.65 13.76 11.20
CA THR A 228 10.82 14.89 11.63
C THR A 228 10.01 15.48 10.47
N ASN A 229 10.66 15.76 9.35
CA ASN A 229 10.04 16.51 8.24
C ASN A 229 9.19 15.66 7.31
N LEU A 230 9.55 14.39 7.10
CA LEU A 230 8.85 13.52 6.15
C LEU A 230 7.88 12.56 6.83
N VAL A 231 8.27 11.98 7.97
CA VAL A 231 7.49 10.93 8.65
C VAL A 231 6.54 11.55 9.66
N LEU A 232 7.05 12.21 10.70
CA LEU A 232 6.23 12.76 11.78
C LEU A 232 5.33 13.91 11.36
N SER A 233 5.61 14.55 10.22
CA SER A 233 4.69 15.53 9.63
C SER A 233 3.38 14.90 9.11
N LYS A 234 3.33 13.57 8.96
CA LYS A 234 2.19 12.84 8.39
C LYS A 234 1.69 11.71 9.27
N MET A 235 2.45 11.29 10.25
CA MET A 235 2.13 10.21 11.19
C MET A 235 2.28 10.70 12.60
N HIS A 236 1.25 10.51 13.43
CA HIS A 236 1.36 10.85 14.84
C HIS A 236 2.36 9.90 15.54
N PRO A 237 3.24 10.38 16.45
CA PRO A 237 4.24 9.54 17.11
C PRO A 237 3.68 8.29 17.78
N SER A 238 2.48 8.36 18.38
CA SER A 238 1.82 7.22 19.02
C SER A 238 1.40 6.11 18.03
N GLN A 239 1.36 6.39 16.73
CA GLN A 239 0.99 5.46 15.67
C GLN A 239 2.20 4.85 14.97
N LEU A 240 3.40 5.20 15.43
CA LEU A 240 4.65 4.80 14.83
C LEU A 240 5.58 4.18 15.88
N GLU A 241 6.24 3.09 15.54
CA GLU A 241 7.19 2.39 16.38
C GLU A 241 8.43 3.26 16.69
N LYS A 242 9.04 3.06 17.86
CA LYS A 242 10.26 3.78 18.30
C LYS A 242 11.39 3.67 17.29
N LYS A 243 11.60 2.49 16.70
CA LYS A 243 12.66 2.27 15.68
C LYS A 243 12.48 3.11 14.43
N PHE A 244 11.28 3.62 14.17
CA PHE A 244 10.99 4.51 13.04
C PHE A 244 10.84 5.98 13.47
N GLY A 245 11.14 6.29 14.72
CA GLY A 245 11.08 7.65 15.26
C GLY A 245 9.77 8.01 15.96
N GLY A 246 8.90 7.03 16.21
CA GLY A 246 7.66 7.20 16.98
C GLY A 246 7.83 6.94 18.47
N GLU A 247 6.71 6.75 19.15
CA GLU A 247 6.60 6.50 20.59
C GLU A 247 6.04 5.11 20.92
N ALA A 248 5.42 4.44 19.95
CA ALA A 248 4.87 3.09 20.13
C ALA A 248 5.98 2.05 20.31
N GLU A 249 5.70 1.01 21.08
CA GLU A 249 6.66 -0.07 21.27
C GLU A 249 6.96 -0.80 19.96
N ASP A 250 8.21 -1.25 19.83
CA ASP A 250 8.65 -1.99 18.64
C ASP A 250 8.03 -3.38 18.62
N VAL A 251 7.57 -3.76 17.43
CA VAL A 251 6.97 -5.06 17.17
C VAL A 251 8.02 -6.15 17.19
N GLY A 252 7.80 -7.18 18.03
CA GLY A 252 8.65 -8.35 18.17
C GLY A 252 8.77 -9.20 16.89
N GLU A 253 9.55 -10.29 16.97
CA GLU A 253 9.75 -11.20 15.82
C GLU A 253 8.58 -12.18 15.60
N GLU A 254 7.79 -12.44 16.62
CA GLU A 254 6.61 -13.33 16.55
C GLU A 254 5.34 -12.51 16.70
N LEU A 255 4.43 -12.67 15.75
CA LEU A 255 3.11 -12.05 15.77
C LEU A 255 2.04 -13.14 15.78
N ASP A 256 1.07 -13.03 16.67
CA ASP A 256 -0.10 -13.89 16.64
C ASP A 256 -0.89 -13.70 15.35
N PHE A 257 -0.96 -12.47 14.87
CA PHE A 257 -1.50 -12.12 13.56
C PHE A 257 -0.87 -10.80 13.05
N PRO A 258 -0.84 -10.53 11.71
CA PRO A 258 -0.13 -9.38 11.14
C PRO A 258 -0.70 -8.01 11.50
N PHE A 259 -1.55 -7.90 12.52
CA PHE A 259 -2.20 -6.66 12.92
C PHE A 259 -1.83 -6.28 14.33
N ILE A 260 -1.12 -5.16 14.45
CA ILE A 260 -0.97 -4.44 15.71
C ILE A 260 -1.86 -3.20 15.61
N LEU A 261 -2.79 -3.15 16.55
CA LEU A 261 -3.75 -2.07 16.59
C LEU A 261 -3.13 -0.87 17.31
N PRO A 262 -3.40 0.34 16.82
CA PRO A 262 -2.96 1.54 17.50
C PRO A 262 -3.49 1.58 18.94
N SER A 263 -2.69 2.12 19.87
CA SER A 263 -3.13 2.33 21.25
C SER A 263 -4.42 3.15 21.28
N ASN A 264 -5.28 2.89 22.28
CA ASN A 264 -6.55 3.62 22.49
C ASN A 264 -6.36 5.14 22.69
N ASP A 265 -5.13 5.61 22.83
CA ASP A 265 -4.80 7.01 23.10
C ASP A 265 -4.78 7.88 21.82
N TYR A 266 -4.91 7.29 20.65
CA TYR A 266 -5.02 8.06 19.41
C TYR A 266 -6.45 8.59 19.28
N GLN A 267 -6.67 9.82 19.73
CA GLN A 267 -7.93 10.53 19.52
C GLN A 267 -8.04 10.92 18.05
N ILE A 268 -8.87 10.19 17.33
CA ILE A 268 -9.20 10.50 15.95
C ILE A 268 -10.48 11.31 15.97
N ASP A 269 -10.37 12.60 16.22
CA ASP A 269 -11.48 13.52 16.49
C ASP A 269 -12.49 13.70 15.34
N ASN A 270 -12.29 13.06 14.18
CA ASN A 270 -13.14 13.28 13.00
C ASN A 270 -13.74 12.00 12.40
N ARG A 271 -13.72 10.87 13.11
CA ARG A 271 -14.45 9.68 12.66
C ARG A 271 -15.92 9.78 13.08
N ASN A 272 -16.80 9.40 12.17
CA ASN A 272 -18.17 9.15 12.55
C ASN A 272 -18.28 7.82 13.33
N GLU A 273 -19.40 7.63 14.03
CA GLU A 273 -19.64 6.44 14.86
C GLU A 273 -19.54 5.13 14.07
N ASP A 274 -19.95 5.13 12.78
CA ASP A 274 -19.85 3.96 11.90
C ASP A 274 -18.41 3.57 11.59
N GLN A 275 -17.51 4.56 11.47
CA GLN A 275 -16.07 4.33 11.24
C GLN A 275 -15.37 3.80 12.48
N ILE A 276 -15.81 4.23 13.66
CA ILE A 276 -15.32 3.73 14.95
C ILE A 276 -15.81 2.29 15.16
N ALA A 277 -17.08 2.02 14.90
CA ALA A 277 -17.66 0.67 14.98
C ALA A 277 -16.95 -0.29 14.02
N LEU A 278 -16.76 0.10 12.75
CA LEU A 278 -16.03 -0.70 11.77
C LEU A 278 -14.60 -1.04 12.23
N PHE A 279 -13.93 -0.09 12.86
CA PHE A 279 -12.57 -0.28 13.38
C PHE A 279 -12.55 -1.21 14.62
N GLN A 280 -13.58 -1.12 15.48
CA GLN A 280 -13.76 -2.01 16.63
C GLN A 280 -14.12 -3.44 16.21
N ASP A 281 -14.94 -3.61 15.17
CA ASP A 281 -15.26 -4.93 14.60
C ASP A 281 -14.03 -5.59 14.00
N CYS A 282 -13.13 -4.82 13.37
CA CYS A 282 -11.83 -5.31 12.90
C CYS A 282 -10.92 -5.75 14.05
N LEU A 283 -11.01 -5.07 15.21
CA LEU A 283 -10.32 -5.44 16.45
C LEU A 283 -10.77 -6.80 16.96
N LEU A 284 -12.08 -7.01 17.05
CA LEU A 284 -12.66 -8.26 17.56
C LEU A 284 -12.33 -9.44 16.64
N PHE A 285 -12.36 -9.24 15.32
CA PHE A 285 -12.05 -10.31 14.36
C PHE A 285 -10.56 -10.71 14.34
N ALA A 286 -9.67 -9.80 14.72
CA ALA A 286 -8.23 -10.10 14.83
C ALA A 286 -7.89 -10.85 16.15
N LEU A 287 -8.82 -10.87 17.11
CA LEU A 287 -8.67 -11.55 18.42
C LEU A 287 -9.39 -12.92 18.47
N GLU A 288 -10.25 -13.25 17.49
CA GLU A 288 -10.84 -14.56 17.24
C GLU A 288 -9.99 -15.38 16.25
#